data_08821038fad1a2dbf209d48a1f3103f7
#
_entry.id   08821038fad1a2dbf209d48a1f3103f7
#
_cell.length_a   1.000
_cell.length_b   1.000
_cell.length_c   1.000
_cell.angle_alpha   90.00
_cell.angle_beta   90.00
_cell.angle_gamma   90.00
#
_symmetry.space_group_name_H-M   'P 1'
#
loop_
_entity.id
_entity.type
_entity.pdbx_description
1 polymer ?
#
loop_
_entity_poly.entity_id
_entity_poly.type
_entity_poly.pdbx_seq_one_letter_code
_entity_poly.pdbx_strand_id
1 'polypeptide(L)'
;MQSKKLAVVGVATVAALAVPAVASASPAKTVTVTVMGTSDLHGNTLNWDYFKNAEFTDSRNNDVGLAKVSTLVNRIRAERGADRTLLFDSGDTIQGTPLAYYYAKIEPVDKTGEIHPMARAMNAIGYDAVTLGNHEFNYGLPLLATWVKQMKAPVLGANAVYAKNGKPAYLPFTLKTMKIKGEKPVKVGVLGLTNPGVAIWDKANVEGKLRFTDLVATAKKWVPVIRAMGADVVVVTAHAGDNGMSSYGGDLPIENASALVAEQVPGIDAVLFGHAHNEVPEKFVTNKATGQQVLLTEPGRWGQRLSVLDFQLAKKRGKWTVVGKSSTLLNTNTVAEDPKIVALMKQQHETTVKYVNTVVAQSKEQLSAAESPYKDTAIVDYIQKVQTETVKKALEGTADASLPVLSIAAPFSRTAVFPAGPVSVRDMAGLYVYDNTLMAVKLTGKQLKEYLEYSAKYFNQLAPDAPVDPAALTNASGTPDYNYDQFSGVTYDIDVAKPVGQRITGLSHQGQPVADDQQFVVAVNNYRQSGGGGFPHITTAPVVYNAQVEIRQALIDHASATGTIDPADFAEVNWKLTRNGAPLF
;
A
#
# COMPACT_ATOMS: atom_id res chain seq x y z
N MET A 1 99.52 -11.04 49.86
CA MET A 1 98.50 -12.12 49.99
C MET A 1 97.47 -11.91 48.89
N GLN A 2 97.60 -12.64 47.81
CA GLN A 2 96.85 -12.50 46.59
C GLN A 2 95.77 -13.57 46.53
N SER A 3 94.54 -13.19 46.35
CA SER A 3 93.43 -14.10 46.11
C SER A 3 93.11 -14.22 44.60
N LYS A 4 93.26 -15.39 44.08
CA LYS A 4 92.94 -15.74 42.66
C LYS A 4 91.43 -15.82 42.47
N LYS A 5 90.92 -15.06 41.51
CA LYS A 5 89.56 -15.21 41.00
C LYS A 5 89.51 -16.25 39.89
N LEU A 6 88.70 -17.31 40.06
CA LEU A 6 88.36 -18.25 39.01
C LEU A 6 87.22 -17.67 38.16
N ALA A 7 87.44 -17.61 36.87
CA ALA A 7 86.38 -17.26 35.89
C ALA A 7 85.65 -18.59 35.42
N VAL A 8 84.34 -18.64 35.61
CA VAL A 8 83.48 -19.70 35.05
C VAL A 8 82.88 -19.20 33.76
N VAL A 9 83.20 -19.83 32.65
CA VAL A 9 82.62 -19.59 31.32
C VAL A 9 81.37 -20.46 31.21
N GLY A 10 80.20 -19.84 31.30
CA GLY A 10 78.92 -20.50 31.03
C GLY A 10 78.56 -20.45 29.53
N VAL A 11 78.49 -21.60 28.88
CA VAL A 11 77.96 -21.73 27.52
C VAL A 11 76.43 -21.75 27.56
N ALA A 12 75.81 -20.66 27.11
CA ALA A 12 74.37 -20.56 26.95
C ALA A 12 73.93 -21.16 25.59
N THR A 13 73.30 -22.29 25.63
CA THR A 13 72.65 -22.92 24.44
C THR A 13 71.32 -22.21 24.18
N VAL A 14 71.24 -21.40 23.10
CA VAL A 14 69.99 -20.75 22.66
C VAL A 14 69.17 -21.80 21.86
N ALA A 15 68.14 -22.36 22.45
CA ALA A 15 67.13 -23.15 21.76
C ALA A 15 66.22 -22.24 20.95
N ALA A 16 66.39 -22.20 19.64
CA ALA A 16 65.46 -21.50 18.73
C ALA A 16 64.11 -22.24 18.69
N LEU A 17 63.10 -21.71 19.37
CA LEU A 17 61.71 -22.10 19.21
C LEU A 17 61.22 -21.70 17.82
N ALA A 18 61.07 -22.66 16.90
CA ALA A 18 60.40 -22.45 15.61
C ALA A 18 58.91 -22.18 15.88
N VAL A 19 58.48 -20.91 15.80
CA VAL A 19 57.06 -20.54 15.75
C VAL A 19 56.51 -21.00 14.41
N PRO A 20 55.49 -21.88 14.37
CA PRO A 20 54.91 -22.26 13.09
C PRO A 20 54.30 -21.01 12.45
N ALA A 21 54.74 -20.66 11.24
CA ALA A 21 54.15 -19.63 10.42
C ALA A 21 52.69 -20.01 10.15
N VAL A 22 51.76 -19.27 10.79
CA VAL A 22 50.38 -19.35 10.44
C VAL A 22 50.27 -18.83 9.00
N ALA A 23 50.10 -19.76 8.05
CA ALA A 23 49.85 -19.39 6.67
C ALA A 23 48.58 -18.52 6.63
N SER A 24 48.74 -17.25 6.38
CA SER A 24 47.66 -16.33 6.10
C SER A 24 46.93 -16.89 4.87
N ALA A 25 45.76 -17.50 5.07
CA ALA A 25 44.91 -17.90 3.96
C ALA A 25 44.64 -16.65 3.13
N SER A 26 45.01 -16.65 1.86
CA SER A 26 44.62 -15.58 0.93
C SER A 26 43.13 -15.33 1.06
N PRO A 27 42.68 -14.07 1.15
CA PRO A 27 41.26 -13.77 1.29
C PRO A 27 40.49 -14.46 0.18
N ALA A 28 39.46 -15.24 0.55
CA ALA A 28 38.64 -15.95 -0.41
C ALA A 28 38.10 -14.98 -1.44
N LYS A 29 38.31 -15.27 -2.73
CA LYS A 29 37.79 -14.41 -3.82
C LYS A 29 36.28 -14.29 -3.67
N THR A 30 35.80 -13.05 -3.45
CA THR A 30 34.39 -12.72 -3.34
C THR A 30 33.83 -12.22 -4.66
N VAL A 31 32.55 -12.49 -4.89
CA VAL A 31 31.75 -11.98 -6.01
C VAL A 31 30.58 -11.23 -5.41
N THR A 32 30.32 -10.02 -5.89
CA THR A 32 29.11 -9.28 -5.53
C THR A 32 28.05 -9.46 -6.59
N VAL A 33 26.85 -9.82 -6.17
CA VAL A 33 25.62 -9.79 -6.96
C VAL A 33 24.65 -8.77 -6.34
N THR A 34 23.92 -8.08 -7.19
CA THR A 34 23.03 -6.98 -6.78
C THR A 34 21.61 -7.32 -7.13
N VAL A 35 20.71 -7.12 -6.18
CA VAL A 35 19.25 -7.10 -6.39
C VAL A 35 18.76 -5.68 -6.23
N MET A 36 18.05 -5.18 -7.23
CA MET A 36 17.32 -3.91 -7.16
C MET A 36 15.85 -4.20 -6.88
N GLY A 37 15.17 -3.27 -6.19
CA GLY A 37 13.79 -3.48 -5.80
C GLY A 37 12.92 -2.24 -5.82
N THR A 38 11.68 -2.40 -6.30
CA THR A 38 10.58 -1.44 -6.17
C THR A 38 9.42 -2.06 -5.40
N SER A 39 8.53 -1.22 -4.92
CA SER A 39 7.26 -1.57 -4.28
C SER A 39 6.26 -0.43 -4.47
N ASP A 40 4.98 -0.75 -4.35
CA ASP A 40 3.91 0.25 -4.22
C ASP A 40 3.97 1.33 -5.33
N LEU A 41 4.16 0.86 -6.57
CA LEU A 41 4.28 1.75 -7.74
C LEU A 41 2.96 2.46 -8.07
N HIS A 42 1.83 1.86 -7.75
CA HIS A 42 0.49 2.45 -7.83
C HIS A 42 0.21 3.20 -9.14
N GLY A 43 0.58 2.61 -10.30
CA GLY A 43 0.31 3.18 -11.60
C GLY A 43 1.21 4.36 -12.01
N ASN A 44 2.26 4.67 -11.27
CA ASN A 44 3.16 5.77 -11.57
C ASN A 44 4.22 5.36 -12.61
N THR A 45 4.01 5.74 -13.86
CA THR A 45 4.96 5.48 -14.96
C THR A 45 5.91 6.64 -15.22
N LEU A 46 5.40 7.87 -15.16
CA LEU A 46 6.13 9.14 -15.38
C LEU A 46 6.12 9.97 -14.09
N ASN A 47 6.96 10.99 -14.02
CA ASN A 47 6.95 11.98 -12.95
C ASN A 47 5.78 12.97 -13.13
N TRP A 48 4.54 12.49 -12.98
CA TRP A 48 3.34 13.26 -13.27
C TRP A 48 2.23 13.03 -12.25
N ASP A 49 1.66 14.12 -11.74
CA ASP A 49 0.47 14.13 -10.89
C ASP A 49 -0.78 14.38 -11.77
N TYR A 50 -1.52 13.34 -12.07
CA TYR A 50 -2.73 13.42 -12.89
C TYR A 50 -3.88 14.17 -12.20
N PHE A 51 -3.87 14.27 -10.88
CA PHE A 51 -4.89 15.03 -10.13
C PHE A 51 -4.65 16.53 -10.23
N LYS A 52 -3.38 16.94 -10.26
CA LYS A 52 -2.98 18.34 -10.46
C LYS A 52 -2.74 18.67 -11.94
N ASN A 53 -2.64 17.65 -12.79
CA ASN A 53 -2.25 17.78 -14.19
C ASN A 53 -0.93 18.56 -14.36
N ALA A 54 0.07 18.18 -13.60
CA ALA A 54 1.38 18.81 -13.55
C ALA A 54 2.46 17.80 -13.21
N GLU A 55 3.72 18.17 -13.40
CA GLU A 55 4.84 17.40 -12.90
C GLU A 55 4.71 17.18 -11.39
N PHE A 56 4.96 15.95 -10.93
CA PHE A 56 4.82 15.62 -9.50
C PHE A 56 5.92 16.31 -8.70
N THR A 57 5.53 16.90 -7.59
CA THR A 57 6.42 17.40 -6.54
C THR A 57 5.70 17.37 -5.19
N ASP A 58 6.43 17.17 -4.11
CA ASP A 58 5.92 17.24 -2.75
C ASP A 58 6.82 18.10 -1.84
N SER A 59 6.42 18.28 -0.58
CA SER A 59 7.17 19.09 0.40
C SER A 59 8.55 18.53 0.75
N ARG A 60 8.84 17.27 0.39
CA ARG A 60 10.13 16.61 0.57
C ARG A 60 10.97 16.59 -0.71
N ASN A 61 10.51 17.28 -1.76
CA ASN A 61 11.13 17.30 -3.08
C ASN A 61 11.35 15.89 -3.65
N ASN A 62 10.33 15.03 -3.54
CA ASN A 62 10.36 13.72 -4.18
C ASN A 62 9.88 13.82 -5.63
N ASP A 63 10.46 12.95 -6.47
CA ASP A 63 9.96 12.60 -7.79
C ASP A 63 9.39 11.18 -7.75
N VAL A 64 8.56 10.85 -8.74
CA VAL A 64 7.89 9.55 -8.85
C VAL A 64 8.12 8.91 -10.22
N GLY A 65 7.73 7.65 -10.35
CA GLY A 65 7.52 6.99 -11.64
C GLY A 65 8.65 6.09 -12.12
N LEU A 66 8.21 5.09 -12.89
CA LEU A 66 9.10 4.08 -13.49
C LEU A 66 10.14 4.65 -14.44
N ALA A 67 9.87 5.80 -15.09
CA ALA A 67 10.84 6.44 -15.98
C ALA A 67 12.09 6.91 -15.21
N LYS A 68 11.93 7.43 -14.00
CA LYS A 68 13.03 7.78 -13.10
C LYS A 68 13.75 6.54 -12.56
N VAL A 69 12.97 5.52 -12.12
CA VAL A 69 13.51 4.22 -11.69
C VAL A 69 14.35 3.59 -12.79
N SER A 70 13.89 3.63 -14.06
CA SER A 70 14.62 3.08 -15.22
C SER A 70 16.02 3.67 -15.35
N THR A 71 16.16 4.99 -15.18
CA THR A 71 17.47 5.66 -15.24
C THR A 71 18.42 5.11 -14.18
N LEU A 72 17.96 4.94 -12.93
CA LEU A 72 18.78 4.37 -11.85
C LEU A 72 19.13 2.91 -12.13
N VAL A 73 18.18 2.10 -12.59
CA VAL A 73 18.40 0.69 -12.94
C VAL A 73 19.44 0.56 -14.04
N ASN A 74 19.33 1.36 -15.10
CA ASN A 74 20.30 1.36 -16.21
C ASN A 74 21.69 1.79 -15.75
N ARG A 75 21.80 2.79 -14.86
CA ARG A 75 23.08 3.20 -14.25
C ARG A 75 23.72 2.05 -13.47
N ILE A 76 22.98 1.39 -12.59
CA ILE A 76 23.50 0.26 -11.79
C ILE A 76 23.90 -0.92 -12.69
N ARG A 77 23.11 -1.22 -13.71
CA ARG A 77 23.44 -2.27 -14.69
C ARG A 77 24.74 -1.95 -15.44
N ALA A 78 24.95 -0.69 -15.81
CA ALA A 78 26.19 -0.24 -16.45
C ALA A 78 27.41 -0.33 -15.51
N GLU A 79 27.25 0.09 -14.25
CA GLU A 79 28.32 0.12 -13.26
C GLU A 79 28.72 -1.28 -12.76
N ARG A 80 27.75 -2.16 -12.53
CA ARG A 80 27.95 -3.45 -11.86
C ARG A 80 27.91 -4.66 -12.79
N GLY A 81 27.44 -4.46 -14.04
CA GLY A 81 27.22 -5.51 -15.03
C GLY A 81 25.79 -6.04 -14.99
N ALA A 82 25.09 -6.01 -16.13
CA ALA A 82 23.72 -6.48 -16.25
C ALA A 82 23.56 -7.98 -15.93
N ASP A 83 24.62 -8.77 -16.13
CA ASP A 83 24.69 -10.20 -15.83
C ASP A 83 24.79 -10.51 -14.32
N ARG A 84 25.05 -9.50 -13.49
CA ARG A 84 25.16 -9.58 -12.03
C ARG A 84 24.13 -8.75 -11.28
N THR A 85 23.09 -8.28 -11.98
CA THR A 85 22.00 -7.50 -11.40
C THR A 85 20.67 -8.15 -11.71
N LEU A 86 19.72 -8.10 -10.75
CA LEU A 86 18.32 -8.48 -10.91
C LEU A 86 17.44 -7.31 -10.43
N LEU A 87 16.21 -7.24 -10.95
CA LEU A 87 15.23 -6.23 -10.58
C LEU A 87 13.91 -6.91 -10.20
N PHE A 88 13.44 -6.69 -8.97
CA PHE A 88 12.20 -7.24 -8.44
C PHE A 88 11.22 -6.15 -8.07
N ASP A 89 9.93 -6.53 -7.99
CA ASP A 89 8.88 -5.69 -7.45
C ASP A 89 8.10 -6.45 -6.38
N SER A 90 7.74 -5.79 -5.28
CA SER A 90 7.01 -6.41 -4.18
C SER A 90 5.52 -6.11 -4.15
N GLY A 91 4.93 -5.57 -5.23
CA GLY A 91 3.48 -5.49 -5.42
C GLY A 91 2.90 -4.07 -5.33
N ASP A 92 1.59 -4.00 -5.46
CA ASP A 92 0.79 -2.78 -5.58
C ASP A 92 1.20 -1.93 -6.79
N THR A 93 1.01 -2.53 -7.95
CA THR A 93 1.50 -1.99 -9.22
C THR A 93 0.39 -1.33 -10.04
N ILE A 94 -0.80 -1.99 -10.18
CA ILE A 94 -1.77 -1.67 -11.24
C ILE A 94 -2.94 -0.77 -10.81
N GLN A 95 -2.96 -0.28 -9.58
CA GLN A 95 -4.00 0.59 -9.04
C GLN A 95 -3.36 1.84 -8.38
N GLY A 96 -4.02 3.01 -8.44
CA GLY A 96 -3.67 4.21 -7.66
C GLY A 96 -3.66 5.52 -8.45
N THR A 97 -3.32 5.51 -9.73
CA THR A 97 -3.37 6.73 -10.55
C THR A 97 -4.55 6.72 -11.54
N PRO A 98 -4.98 7.88 -12.02
CA PRO A 98 -5.91 7.96 -13.15
C PRO A 98 -5.44 7.20 -14.40
N LEU A 99 -4.12 7.06 -14.62
CA LEU A 99 -3.58 6.23 -15.70
C LEU A 99 -3.96 4.76 -15.50
N ALA A 100 -3.70 4.21 -14.32
CA ALA A 100 -4.07 2.83 -14.02
C ALA A 100 -5.58 2.61 -14.09
N TYR A 101 -6.36 3.55 -13.55
CA TYR A 101 -7.82 3.52 -13.57
C TYR A 101 -8.39 3.54 -14.99
N TYR A 102 -7.88 4.41 -15.87
CA TYR A 102 -8.35 4.52 -17.25
C TYR A 102 -8.26 3.18 -17.99
N TYR A 103 -7.10 2.52 -17.90
CA TYR A 103 -6.85 1.24 -18.56
C TYR A 103 -7.42 0.02 -17.82
N ALA A 104 -7.97 0.23 -16.62
CA ALA A 104 -8.70 -0.78 -15.88
C ALA A 104 -10.21 -0.69 -16.04
N LYS A 105 -10.78 0.54 -16.19
CA LYS A 105 -12.23 0.78 -16.10
C LYS A 105 -12.82 1.53 -17.28
N ILE A 106 -12.14 2.54 -17.82
CA ILE A 106 -12.68 3.36 -18.93
C ILE A 106 -12.45 2.65 -20.26
N GLU A 107 -11.20 2.25 -20.54
CA GLU A 107 -10.82 1.39 -21.67
C GLU A 107 -10.11 0.12 -21.15
N PRO A 108 -10.86 -0.83 -20.56
CA PRO A 108 -10.26 -1.97 -19.87
C PRO A 108 -9.42 -2.84 -20.79
N VAL A 109 -8.16 -3.08 -20.42
CA VAL A 109 -7.21 -3.86 -21.26
C VAL A 109 -7.63 -5.31 -21.45
N ASP A 110 -8.44 -5.87 -20.57
CA ASP A 110 -9.01 -7.21 -20.70
C ASP A 110 -10.15 -7.27 -21.74
N LYS A 111 -10.66 -6.12 -22.19
CA LYS A 111 -11.68 -5.97 -23.26
C LYS A 111 -11.08 -5.45 -24.55
N THR A 112 -10.19 -4.46 -24.45
CA THR A 112 -9.61 -3.79 -25.63
C THR A 112 -8.45 -4.57 -26.26
N GLY A 113 -7.78 -5.43 -25.48
CA GLY A 113 -6.56 -6.12 -25.89
C GLY A 113 -5.30 -5.23 -25.84
N GLU A 114 -5.43 -3.98 -25.41
CA GLU A 114 -4.29 -3.10 -25.15
C GLU A 114 -3.37 -3.67 -24.05
N ILE A 115 -2.09 -3.30 -24.09
CA ILE A 115 -1.15 -3.67 -23.05
C ILE A 115 -1.28 -2.67 -21.90
N HIS A 116 -1.51 -3.19 -20.70
CA HIS A 116 -1.58 -2.36 -19.48
C HIS A 116 -0.33 -1.47 -19.34
N PRO A 117 -0.46 -0.17 -19.06
CA PRO A 117 0.67 0.77 -19.01
C PRO A 117 1.83 0.29 -18.12
N MET A 118 1.51 -0.23 -16.93
CA MET A 118 2.54 -0.76 -16.03
C MET A 118 3.24 -1.99 -16.60
N ALA A 119 2.52 -2.92 -17.23
CA ALA A 119 3.16 -4.07 -17.90
C ALA A 119 4.06 -3.62 -19.06
N ARG A 120 3.63 -2.61 -19.84
CA ARG A 120 4.41 -2.03 -20.93
C ARG A 120 5.73 -1.45 -20.41
N ALA A 121 5.69 -0.61 -19.38
CA ALA A 121 6.87 0.02 -18.78
C ALA A 121 7.80 -1.00 -18.11
N MET A 122 7.26 -1.87 -17.24
CA MET A 122 8.05 -2.87 -16.51
C MET A 122 8.72 -3.88 -17.44
N ASN A 123 8.04 -4.30 -18.51
CA ASN A 123 8.62 -5.17 -19.53
C ASN A 123 9.76 -4.50 -20.31
N ALA A 124 9.67 -3.19 -20.54
CA ALA A 124 10.73 -2.43 -21.21
C ALA A 124 11.95 -2.22 -20.31
N ILE A 125 11.74 -2.00 -19.02
CA ILE A 125 12.82 -1.85 -18.03
C ILE A 125 13.49 -3.22 -17.77
N GLY A 126 12.76 -4.32 -17.92
CA GLY A 126 13.27 -5.68 -17.74
C GLY A 126 13.29 -6.08 -16.25
N TYR A 127 12.12 -6.13 -15.63
CA TYR A 127 11.91 -6.76 -14.33
C TYR A 127 12.14 -8.28 -14.44
N ASP A 128 12.71 -8.85 -13.38
CA ASP A 128 13.02 -10.28 -13.30
C ASP A 128 11.96 -11.08 -12.54
N ALA A 129 11.28 -10.47 -11.58
CA ALA A 129 10.14 -11.04 -10.87
C ALA A 129 9.25 -9.90 -10.33
N VAL A 130 7.94 -10.14 -10.24
CA VAL A 130 6.95 -9.21 -9.67
C VAL A 130 6.09 -10.00 -8.71
N THR A 131 5.84 -9.47 -7.52
CA THR A 131 4.94 -10.07 -6.53
C THR A 131 3.59 -9.36 -6.56
N LEU A 132 2.51 -10.07 -6.27
CA LEU A 132 1.19 -9.47 -6.11
C LEU A 132 1.08 -8.78 -4.76
N GLY A 133 0.66 -7.52 -4.75
CA GLY A 133 0.18 -6.84 -3.57
C GLY A 133 -1.34 -7.02 -3.39
N ASN A 134 -1.96 -6.18 -2.54
CA ASN A 134 -3.40 -6.21 -2.37
C ASN A 134 -4.13 -5.44 -3.49
N HIS A 135 -3.55 -4.36 -3.98
CA HIS A 135 -4.17 -3.53 -5.01
C HIS A 135 -4.18 -4.18 -6.41
N GLU A 136 -3.51 -5.28 -6.63
CA GLU A 136 -3.68 -6.08 -7.85
C GLU A 136 -5.06 -6.70 -7.97
N PHE A 137 -5.82 -6.85 -6.88
CA PHE A 137 -7.14 -7.51 -6.86
C PHE A 137 -8.31 -6.52 -7.01
N ASN A 138 -8.09 -5.21 -6.90
CA ASN A 138 -9.15 -4.20 -6.87
C ASN A 138 -10.02 -4.20 -8.14
N TYR A 139 -9.43 -4.40 -9.30
CA TYR A 139 -10.16 -4.39 -10.57
C TYR A 139 -10.68 -5.76 -11.00
N GLY A 140 -10.62 -6.75 -10.09
CA GLY A 140 -11.14 -8.09 -10.29
C GLY A 140 -10.16 -9.06 -10.97
N LEU A 141 -10.46 -10.35 -10.82
CA LEU A 141 -9.59 -11.42 -11.32
C LEU A 141 -9.43 -11.47 -12.85
N PRO A 142 -10.41 -11.08 -13.70
CA PRO A 142 -10.23 -11.06 -15.16
C PRO A 142 -9.14 -10.09 -15.61
N LEU A 143 -9.17 -8.84 -15.11
CA LEU A 143 -8.14 -7.84 -15.42
C LEU A 143 -6.78 -8.27 -14.90
N LEU A 144 -6.72 -8.76 -13.64
CA LEU A 144 -5.50 -9.31 -13.06
C LEU A 144 -4.92 -10.44 -13.92
N ALA A 145 -5.75 -11.38 -14.37
CA ALA A 145 -5.29 -12.48 -15.23
C ALA A 145 -4.74 -11.99 -16.57
N THR A 146 -5.31 -10.93 -17.13
CA THR A 146 -4.84 -10.29 -18.36
C THR A 146 -3.49 -9.62 -18.12
N TRP A 147 -3.34 -8.83 -17.06
CA TRP A 147 -2.08 -8.18 -16.71
C TRP A 147 -0.97 -9.22 -16.45
N VAL A 148 -1.25 -10.30 -15.70
CA VAL A 148 -0.30 -11.41 -15.46
C VAL A 148 0.20 -12.02 -16.77
N LYS A 149 -0.69 -12.22 -17.76
CA LYS A 149 -0.31 -12.73 -19.09
C LYS A 149 0.54 -11.73 -19.90
N GLN A 150 0.34 -10.44 -19.69
CA GLN A 150 1.09 -9.38 -20.37
C GLN A 150 2.50 -9.17 -19.79
N MET A 151 2.73 -9.58 -18.54
CA MET A 151 4.04 -9.49 -17.90
C MET A 151 5.01 -10.52 -18.48
N LYS A 152 6.23 -10.08 -18.85
CA LYS A 152 7.34 -10.97 -19.24
C LYS A 152 8.02 -11.59 -18.02
N ALA A 153 8.08 -10.85 -16.91
CA ALA A 153 8.54 -11.34 -15.63
C ALA A 153 7.52 -12.31 -15.02
N PRO A 154 7.95 -13.38 -14.34
CA PRO A 154 7.05 -14.22 -13.55
C PRO A 154 6.37 -13.39 -12.47
N VAL A 155 5.03 -13.52 -12.36
CA VAL A 155 4.22 -12.90 -11.32
C VAL A 155 3.99 -13.91 -10.20
N LEU A 156 4.37 -13.53 -8.98
CA LEU A 156 4.46 -14.41 -7.81
C LEU A 156 3.37 -14.11 -6.78
N GLY A 157 2.87 -15.16 -6.12
CA GLY A 157 1.86 -15.04 -5.05
C GLY A 157 1.67 -16.39 -4.35
N ALA A 158 2.66 -16.82 -3.57
CA ALA A 158 2.74 -18.18 -3.00
C ALA A 158 1.61 -18.53 -2.04
N ASN A 159 1.11 -17.55 -1.29
CA ASN A 159 0.06 -17.71 -0.29
C ASN A 159 -1.35 -17.39 -0.81
N ALA A 160 -1.48 -16.88 -2.04
CA ALA A 160 -2.77 -16.79 -2.73
C ALA A 160 -3.10 -18.16 -3.36
N VAL A 161 -4.07 -18.87 -2.77
CA VAL A 161 -4.41 -20.24 -3.15
C VAL A 161 -5.85 -20.37 -3.59
N TYR A 162 -6.13 -21.30 -4.51
CA TYR A 162 -7.51 -21.59 -4.89
C TYR A 162 -8.31 -22.10 -3.69
N ALA A 163 -9.47 -21.50 -3.42
CA ALA A 163 -10.36 -21.89 -2.31
C ALA A 163 -10.76 -23.36 -2.38
N LYS A 164 -11.00 -23.89 -3.59
CA LYS A 164 -11.48 -25.25 -3.83
C LYS A 164 -10.49 -26.37 -3.47
N ASN A 165 -9.17 -26.12 -3.54
CA ASN A 165 -8.18 -27.22 -3.42
C ASN A 165 -6.89 -26.82 -2.70
N GLY A 166 -6.71 -25.54 -2.32
CA GLY A 166 -5.51 -25.04 -1.62
C GLY A 166 -4.22 -25.03 -2.45
N LYS A 167 -4.30 -25.26 -3.76
CA LYS A 167 -3.12 -25.14 -4.65
C LYS A 167 -2.83 -23.66 -4.90
N PRO A 168 -1.55 -23.26 -5.07
CA PRO A 168 -1.21 -21.88 -5.44
C PRO A 168 -1.95 -21.45 -6.71
N ALA A 169 -2.56 -20.26 -6.66
CA ALA A 169 -3.25 -19.66 -7.80
C ALA A 169 -2.26 -18.97 -8.76
N TYR A 170 -1.14 -18.52 -8.22
CA TYR A 170 -0.03 -17.89 -8.94
C TYR A 170 1.26 -18.65 -8.69
N LEU A 171 2.32 -18.33 -9.45
CA LEU A 171 3.64 -18.95 -9.22
C LEU A 171 4.11 -18.64 -7.79
N PRO A 172 4.48 -19.65 -7.00
CA PRO A 172 4.94 -19.40 -5.64
C PRO A 172 6.33 -18.76 -5.59
N PHE A 173 7.21 -19.13 -6.51
CA PHE A 173 8.59 -18.67 -6.57
C PHE A 173 9.16 -18.78 -7.99
N THR A 174 10.32 -18.16 -8.20
CA THR A 174 11.15 -18.34 -9.39
C THR A 174 12.62 -18.48 -9.02
N LEU A 175 13.42 -19.09 -9.93
CA LEU A 175 14.89 -19.13 -9.82
C LEU A 175 15.50 -18.35 -10.99
N LYS A 176 16.38 -17.42 -10.67
CA LYS A 176 17.17 -16.65 -11.64
C LYS A 176 18.62 -17.09 -11.58
N THR A 177 19.22 -17.29 -12.73
CA THR A 177 20.62 -17.70 -12.86
C THR A 177 21.45 -16.54 -13.37
N MET A 178 22.39 -16.07 -12.56
CA MET A 178 23.34 -15.02 -12.90
C MET A 178 24.64 -15.65 -13.38
N LYS A 179 25.08 -15.28 -14.57
CA LYS A 179 26.34 -15.77 -15.15
C LYS A 179 27.50 -14.95 -14.64
N ILE A 180 28.43 -15.56 -13.91
CA ILE A 180 29.64 -14.90 -13.41
C ILE A 180 30.82 -15.31 -14.28
N LYS A 181 31.46 -14.35 -14.95
CA LYS A 181 32.58 -14.63 -15.87
C LYS A 181 33.70 -15.35 -15.13
N GLY A 182 34.07 -16.53 -15.64
CA GLY A 182 35.14 -17.37 -15.08
C GLY A 182 34.77 -18.12 -13.79
N GLU A 183 33.49 -18.11 -13.40
CA GLU A 183 33.00 -18.72 -12.16
C GLU A 183 31.75 -19.58 -12.41
N LYS A 184 31.37 -20.42 -11.43
CA LYS A 184 30.07 -21.07 -11.47
C LYS A 184 28.97 -20.00 -11.39
N PRO A 185 27.85 -20.17 -12.13
CA PRO A 185 26.71 -19.28 -12.02
C PRO A 185 26.20 -19.19 -10.58
N VAL A 186 25.65 -18.04 -10.21
CA VAL A 186 24.91 -17.84 -8.95
C VAL A 186 23.43 -18.02 -9.23
N LYS A 187 22.74 -18.81 -8.41
CA LYS A 187 21.29 -18.96 -8.46
C LYS A 187 20.62 -18.14 -7.36
N VAL A 188 19.73 -17.25 -7.74
CA VAL A 188 18.91 -16.44 -6.83
C VAL A 188 17.48 -16.97 -6.86
N GLY A 189 16.99 -17.48 -5.71
CA GLY A 189 15.59 -17.86 -5.53
C GLY A 189 14.78 -16.65 -5.03
N VAL A 190 13.60 -16.47 -5.62
CA VAL A 190 12.66 -15.38 -5.24
C VAL A 190 11.33 -16.00 -4.86
N LEU A 191 10.88 -15.79 -3.62
CA LEU A 191 9.58 -16.22 -3.12
C LEU A 191 8.67 -14.99 -3.03
N GLY A 192 7.48 -15.01 -3.66
CA GLY A 192 6.51 -13.93 -3.58
C GLY A 192 5.41 -14.19 -2.55
N LEU A 193 5.15 -13.23 -1.67
CA LEU A 193 4.11 -13.28 -0.64
C LEU A 193 3.18 -12.08 -0.74
N THR A 194 1.87 -12.35 -0.82
CA THR A 194 0.78 -11.38 -0.98
C THR A 194 0.14 -11.09 0.37
N ASN A 195 -0.43 -9.89 0.55
CA ASN A 195 -1.11 -9.50 1.79
C ASN A 195 -2.38 -10.34 2.03
N PRO A 196 -2.58 -10.92 3.24
CA PRO A 196 -3.79 -11.67 3.55
C PRO A 196 -5.06 -10.82 3.63
N GLY A 197 -4.94 -9.52 3.89
CA GLY A 197 -6.06 -8.57 3.97
C GLY A 197 -6.89 -8.46 2.70
N VAL A 198 -6.37 -8.89 1.54
CA VAL A 198 -7.14 -9.03 0.29
C VAL A 198 -8.45 -9.80 0.52
N ALA A 199 -8.47 -10.79 1.42
CA ALA A 199 -9.66 -11.58 1.72
C ALA A 199 -10.86 -10.74 2.21
N ILE A 200 -10.60 -9.59 2.80
CA ILE A 200 -11.62 -8.64 3.27
C ILE A 200 -11.71 -7.40 2.38
N TRP A 201 -10.58 -6.79 2.02
CA TRP A 201 -10.59 -5.53 1.25
C TRP A 201 -11.16 -5.71 -0.16
N ASP A 202 -10.92 -6.88 -0.77
CA ASP A 202 -11.40 -7.26 -2.11
C ASP A 202 -12.35 -8.46 -2.07
N LYS A 203 -13.09 -8.62 -0.98
CA LYS A 203 -13.97 -9.76 -0.74
C LYS A 203 -14.85 -10.07 -1.96
N ALA A 204 -15.50 -9.09 -2.55
CA ALA A 204 -16.36 -9.24 -3.72
C ALA A 204 -15.65 -9.86 -4.94
N ASN A 205 -14.35 -9.63 -5.08
CA ASN A 205 -13.54 -10.14 -6.18
C ASN A 205 -13.03 -11.56 -5.93
N VAL A 206 -12.74 -11.92 -4.66
CA VAL A 206 -11.96 -13.12 -4.31
C VAL A 206 -12.75 -14.19 -3.53
N GLU A 207 -13.86 -13.85 -2.87
CA GLU A 207 -14.63 -14.79 -2.05
C GLU A 207 -15.07 -16.03 -2.84
N GLY A 208 -14.93 -17.21 -2.24
CA GLY A 208 -15.22 -18.48 -2.89
C GLY A 208 -14.23 -18.93 -3.98
N LYS A 209 -13.37 -18.04 -4.46
CA LYS A 209 -12.38 -18.30 -5.53
C LYS A 209 -10.97 -18.48 -4.98
N LEU A 210 -10.54 -17.56 -4.11
CA LEU A 210 -9.20 -17.54 -3.51
C LEU A 210 -9.27 -17.51 -1.99
N ARG A 211 -8.19 -17.98 -1.36
CA ARG A 211 -7.88 -17.79 0.06
C ARG A 211 -6.43 -17.34 0.18
N PHE A 212 -6.13 -16.57 1.21
CA PHE A 212 -4.79 -16.07 1.49
C PHE A 212 -4.28 -16.70 2.78
N THR A 213 -3.24 -17.52 2.65
CA THR A 213 -2.67 -18.28 3.78
C THR A 213 -1.61 -17.48 4.50
N ASP A 214 -1.27 -17.90 5.72
CA ASP A 214 -0.26 -17.26 6.56
C ASP A 214 1.10 -17.17 5.86
N LEU A 215 1.74 -15.99 5.95
CA LEU A 215 2.99 -15.70 5.26
C LEU A 215 4.15 -16.54 5.81
N VAL A 216 4.24 -16.69 7.13
CA VAL A 216 5.30 -17.45 7.81
C VAL A 216 5.18 -18.94 7.47
N ALA A 217 3.98 -19.50 7.57
CA ALA A 217 3.71 -20.91 7.23
C ALA A 217 4.00 -21.18 5.74
N THR A 218 3.61 -20.25 4.86
CA THR A 218 3.89 -20.35 3.42
C THR A 218 5.38 -20.29 3.13
N ALA A 219 6.12 -19.38 3.75
CA ALA A 219 7.57 -19.29 3.60
C ALA A 219 8.28 -20.52 4.15
N LYS A 220 7.86 -21.07 5.31
CA LYS A 220 8.37 -22.35 5.86
C LYS A 220 8.19 -23.53 4.89
N LYS A 221 7.13 -23.52 4.09
CA LYS A 221 6.89 -24.53 3.05
C LYS A 221 7.84 -24.38 1.86
N TRP A 222 8.01 -23.15 1.34
CA TRP A 222 8.65 -22.95 0.03
C TRP A 222 10.14 -22.65 0.09
N VAL A 223 10.67 -22.00 1.13
CA VAL A 223 12.10 -21.68 1.25
C VAL A 223 12.98 -22.94 1.21
N PRO A 224 12.67 -24.05 1.93
CA PRO A 224 13.43 -25.28 1.80
C PRO A 224 13.42 -25.87 0.38
N VAL A 225 12.31 -25.77 -0.33
CA VAL A 225 12.20 -26.23 -1.74
C VAL A 225 13.13 -25.42 -2.64
N ILE A 226 13.11 -24.09 -2.52
CA ILE A 226 13.97 -23.17 -3.28
C ILE A 226 15.45 -23.49 -3.01
N ARG A 227 15.84 -23.71 -1.75
CA ARG A 227 17.20 -24.10 -1.38
C ARG A 227 17.58 -25.47 -1.94
N ALA A 228 16.66 -26.46 -1.87
CA ALA A 228 16.89 -27.79 -2.45
C ALA A 228 17.07 -27.78 -3.98
N MET A 229 16.45 -26.80 -4.68
CA MET A 229 16.67 -26.56 -6.11
C MET A 229 17.99 -25.85 -6.42
N GLY A 230 18.80 -25.58 -5.40
CA GLY A 230 20.16 -25.08 -5.52
C GLY A 230 20.27 -23.56 -5.52
N ALA A 231 19.35 -22.84 -4.92
CA ALA A 231 19.48 -21.40 -4.73
C ALA A 231 20.64 -21.08 -3.77
N ASP A 232 21.58 -20.26 -4.23
CA ASP A 232 22.71 -19.74 -3.45
C ASP A 232 22.29 -18.55 -2.60
N VAL A 233 21.37 -17.72 -3.11
CA VAL A 233 20.74 -16.58 -2.42
C VAL A 233 19.23 -16.78 -2.48
N VAL A 234 18.53 -16.51 -1.37
CA VAL A 234 17.06 -16.50 -1.32
C VAL A 234 16.58 -15.13 -0.87
N VAL A 235 15.82 -14.48 -1.74
CA VAL A 235 15.13 -13.22 -1.48
C VAL A 235 13.64 -13.50 -1.38
N VAL A 236 13.00 -13.02 -0.34
CA VAL A 236 11.53 -12.96 -0.25
C VAL A 236 11.09 -11.57 -0.72
N THR A 237 10.17 -11.52 -1.68
CA THR A 237 9.44 -10.29 -2.02
C THR A 237 8.08 -10.38 -1.35
N ALA A 238 7.81 -9.51 -0.36
CA ALA A 238 6.61 -9.60 0.45
C ALA A 238 5.81 -8.30 0.40
N HIS A 239 4.57 -8.37 -0.03
CA HIS A 239 3.67 -7.23 0.08
C HIS A 239 3.00 -7.23 1.45
N ALA A 240 3.74 -6.84 2.46
CA ALA A 240 3.35 -6.81 3.87
C ALA A 240 4.35 -5.93 4.64
N GLY A 241 3.89 -5.07 5.53
CA GLY A 241 4.77 -4.33 6.43
C GLY A 241 5.53 -5.24 7.40
N ASP A 242 6.33 -4.66 8.29
CA ASP A 242 7.26 -5.40 9.14
C ASP A 242 7.02 -5.28 10.66
N ASN A 243 5.92 -4.63 11.07
CA ASN A 243 5.65 -4.35 12.49
C ASN A 243 4.92 -5.48 13.24
N GLY A 244 4.49 -6.56 12.55
CA GLY A 244 3.77 -7.68 13.16
C GLY A 244 2.32 -7.39 13.53
N MET A 245 1.75 -6.27 13.10
CA MET A 245 0.40 -5.83 13.41
C MET A 245 -0.55 -6.08 12.23
N SER A 246 -1.86 -6.03 12.50
CA SER A 246 -2.91 -6.03 11.48
C SER A 246 -3.84 -4.84 11.69
N SER A 247 -4.33 -4.26 10.61
CA SER A 247 -5.39 -3.25 10.61
C SER A 247 -6.79 -3.84 10.78
N TYR A 248 -6.90 -5.18 10.79
CA TYR A 248 -8.15 -5.96 10.89
C TYR A 248 -8.09 -6.95 12.08
N GLY A 249 -9.23 -7.56 12.42
CA GLY A 249 -9.35 -8.50 13.52
C GLY A 249 -8.67 -9.87 13.29
N GLY A 250 -8.65 -10.71 14.34
CA GLY A 250 -7.83 -11.92 14.45
C GLY A 250 -8.22 -13.13 13.59
N ASP A 251 -9.26 -13.04 12.75
CA ASP A 251 -9.72 -14.17 11.93
C ASP A 251 -8.87 -14.43 10.68
N LEU A 252 -8.00 -13.49 10.33
CA LEU A 252 -7.06 -13.61 9.22
C LEU A 252 -5.61 -13.67 9.71
N PRO A 253 -4.69 -14.23 8.89
CA PRO A 253 -3.27 -14.16 9.17
C PRO A 253 -2.77 -12.74 9.35
N ILE A 254 -1.65 -12.57 10.08
CA ILE A 254 -1.04 -11.25 10.33
C ILE A 254 -0.74 -10.53 9.01
N GLU A 255 -1.21 -9.28 8.92
CA GLU A 255 -1.04 -8.40 7.77
C GLU A 255 0.43 -8.04 7.53
N ASN A 256 1.10 -7.51 8.56
CA ASN A 256 2.43 -6.92 8.44
C ASN A 256 3.51 -7.88 8.97
N ALA A 257 3.64 -9.05 8.33
CA ALA A 257 4.42 -10.18 8.83
C ALA A 257 5.85 -10.30 8.26
N SER A 258 6.39 -9.31 7.52
CA SER A 258 7.70 -9.44 6.86
C SER A 258 8.85 -9.68 7.83
N ALA A 259 8.88 -9.00 8.99
CA ALA A 259 9.89 -9.28 10.01
C ALA A 259 9.70 -10.66 10.66
N LEU A 260 8.46 -11.12 10.84
CA LEU A 260 8.17 -12.47 11.37
C LEU A 260 8.63 -13.57 10.40
N VAL A 261 8.48 -13.36 9.09
CA VAL A 261 9.01 -14.27 8.07
C VAL A 261 10.53 -14.37 8.19
N ALA A 262 11.24 -13.25 8.29
CA ALA A 262 12.70 -13.22 8.48
C ALA A 262 13.13 -13.92 9.77
N GLU A 263 12.42 -13.64 10.86
CA GLU A 263 12.72 -14.15 12.21
C GLU A 263 12.51 -15.65 12.33
N GLN A 264 11.45 -16.21 11.71
CA GLN A 264 10.99 -17.57 11.96
C GLN A 264 11.29 -18.56 10.85
N VAL A 265 11.74 -18.11 9.66
CA VAL A 265 11.97 -18.99 8.51
C VAL A 265 13.47 -19.08 8.21
N PRO A 266 14.11 -20.23 8.48
CA PRO A 266 15.52 -20.42 8.14
C PRO A 266 15.77 -20.41 6.64
N GLY A 267 16.93 -19.90 6.24
CA GLY A 267 17.38 -19.99 4.85
C GLY A 267 16.95 -18.82 3.97
N ILE A 268 16.48 -17.72 4.52
CA ILE A 268 16.24 -16.44 3.84
C ILE A 268 17.47 -15.54 4.02
N ASP A 269 17.95 -14.92 2.93
CA ASP A 269 19.05 -13.94 2.99
C ASP A 269 18.54 -12.52 3.10
N ALA A 270 17.46 -12.17 2.39
CA ALA A 270 16.85 -10.87 2.47
C ALA A 270 15.33 -10.90 2.24
N VAL A 271 14.65 -9.87 2.71
CA VAL A 271 13.24 -9.56 2.42
C VAL A 271 13.18 -8.15 1.82
N LEU A 272 12.72 -8.06 0.59
CA LEU A 272 12.26 -6.82 -0.04
C LEU A 272 10.76 -6.73 0.21
N PHE A 273 10.31 -5.71 0.93
CA PHE A 273 8.92 -5.62 1.33
C PHE A 273 8.28 -4.27 0.97
N GLY A 274 6.96 -4.14 1.16
CA GLY A 274 6.17 -2.97 0.85
C GLY A 274 4.90 -2.91 1.69
N HIS A 275 3.83 -2.30 1.16
CA HIS A 275 2.52 -2.13 1.77
C HIS A 275 2.44 -0.99 2.80
N ALA A 276 3.44 -0.84 3.66
CA ALA A 276 3.46 0.19 4.69
C ALA A 276 3.89 1.57 4.16
N HIS A 277 4.40 1.64 2.92
CA HIS A 277 4.92 2.84 2.26
C HIS A 277 6.07 3.52 3.00
N ASN A 278 6.79 2.78 3.84
CA ASN A 278 7.92 3.30 4.61
C ASN A 278 9.23 3.25 3.81
N GLU A 279 10.14 4.16 4.11
CA GLU A 279 11.51 4.11 3.64
C GLU A 279 12.36 3.37 4.69
N VAL A 280 12.71 2.11 4.42
CA VAL A 280 13.59 1.28 5.25
C VAL A 280 14.86 0.97 4.45
N PRO A 281 15.91 1.78 4.56
CA PRO A 281 17.14 1.57 3.79
C PRO A 281 17.81 0.23 4.11
N GLU A 282 17.95 -0.08 5.39
CA GLU A 282 18.61 -1.28 5.87
C GLU A 282 18.11 -1.61 7.29
N LYS A 283 17.64 -2.85 7.46
CA LYS A 283 17.25 -3.40 8.76
C LYS A 283 17.66 -4.86 8.83
N PHE A 284 18.24 -5.27 9.95
CA PHE A 284 18.59 -6.67 10.17
C PHE A 284 17.67 -7.30 11.21
N VAL A 285 17.18 -8.50 10.88
CA VAL A 285 16.37 -9.34 11.79
C VAL A 285 17.11 -10.65 12.02
N THR A 286 17.30 -11.01 13.29
CA THR A 286 17.97 -12.28 13.65
C THR A 286 17.00 -13.44 13.50
N ASN A 287 17.34 -14.42 12.66
CA ASN A 287 16.57 -15.66 12.54
C ASN A 287 16.73 -16.49 13.82
N LYS A 288 15.62 -16.80 14.49
CA LYS A 288 15.59 -17.49 15.80
C LYS A 288 16.18 -18.90 15.75
N ALA A 289 16.07 -19.60 14.62
CA ALA A 289 16.54 -20.98 14.50
C ALA A 289 18.04 -21.10 14.16
N THR A 290 18.59 -20.09 13.46
CA THR A 290 19.96 -20.17 12.90
C THR A 290 20.92 -19.15 13.49
N GLY A 291 20.42 -18.09 14.15
CA GLY A 291 21.19 -16.93 14.56
C GLY A 291 21.68 -16.04 13.42
N GLN A 292 21.33 -16.35 12.18
CA GLN A 292 21.75 -15.58 11.01
C GLN A 292 20.93 -14.29 10.92
N GLN A 293 21.59 -13.21 10.47
CA GLN A 293 20.94 -11.95 10.19
C GLN A 293 20.24 -12.02 8.83
N VAL A 294 18.98 -11.66 8.73
CA VAL A 294 18.22 -11.47 7.49
C VAL A 294 18.13 -9.98 7.22
N LEU A 295 18.47 -9.57 6.00
CA LEU A 295 18.40 -8.17 5.58
C LEU A 295 16.98 -7.81 5.13
N LEU A 296 16.41 -6.71 5.63
CA LEU A 296 15.12 -6.16 5.24
C LEU A 296 15.30 -4.78 4.63
N THR A 297 14.55 -4.48 3.56
CA THR A 297 14.50 -3.14 2.94
C THR A 297 13.13 -2.88 2.33
N GLU A 298 12.66 -1.62 2.44
CA GLU A 298 11.42 -1.13 1.84
C GLU A 298 11.70 0.21 1.12
N PRO A 299 11.40 0.34 -0.19
CA PRO A 299 11.74 1.53 -0.98
C PRO A 299 10.69 2.65 -0.90
N GLY A 300 9.76 2.61 0.03
CA GLY A 300 8.63 3.52 0.04
C GLY A 300 7.66 3.22 -1.10
N ARG A 301 7.15 4.24 -1.78
CA ARG A 301 6.09 4.11 -2.79
C ARG A 301 6.36 4.93 -4.04
N TRP A 302 5.56 4.67 -5.10
CA TRP A 302 5.44 5.44 -6.35
C TRP A 302 6.73 5.54 -7.17
N GLY A 303 7.74 4.72 -6.83
CA GLY A 303 9.05 4.82 -7.46
C GLY A 303 9.87 6.03 -6.97
N GLN A 304 9.58 6.56 -5.77
CA GLN A 304 10.38 7.61 -5.13
C GLN A 304 11.79 7.15 -4.79
N ARG A 305 11.93 5.86 -4.51
CA ARG A 305 13.20 5.20 -4.16
C ARG A 305 13.37 3.91 -4.96
N LEU A 306 14.63 3.53 -5.12
CA LEU A 306 15.04 2.21 -5.59
C LEU A 306 15.86 1.55 -4.50
N SER A 307 15.43 0.40 -3.97
CA SER A 307 16.25 -0.44 -3.10
C SER A 307 17.37 -1.08 -3.89
N VAL A 308 18.59 -1.06 -3.33
CA VAL A 308 19.78 -1.72 -3.90
C VAL A 308 20.39 -2.60 -2.84
N LEU A 309 20.23 -3.92 -3.01
CA LEU A 309 20.75 -4.95 -2.10
C LEU A 309 21.98 -5.59 -2.71
N ASP A 310 23.09 -5.54 -2.02
CA ASP A 310 24.34 -6.18 -2.41
C ASP A 310 24.62 -7.42 -1.59
N PHE A 311 24.87 -8.55 -2.26
CA PHE A 311 25.27 -9.80 -1.64
C PHE A 311 26.72 -10.13 -2.02
N GLN A 312 27.60 -10.17 -1.04
CA GLN A 312 28.96 -10.66 -1.20
C GLN A 312 28.96 -12.17 -1.02
N LEU A 313 29.43 -12.88 -2.05
CA LEU A 313 29.45 -14.34 -2.10
C LEU A 313 30.89 -14.84 -2.13
N ALA A 314 31.17 -15.83 -1.28
CA ALA A 314 32.43 -16.59 -1.32
C ALA A 314 32.16 -18.09 -1.52
N LYS A 315 33.09 -18.81 -2.14
CA LYS A 315 32.98 -20.25 -2.26
C LYS A 315 33.41 -20.94 -0.98
N LYS A 316 32.51 -21.73 -0.38
CA LYS A 316 32.79 -22.66 0.70
C LYS A 316 32.54 -24.09 0.20
N ARG A 317 33.55 -24.92 0.16
CA ARG A 317 33.46 -26.29 -0.37
C ARG A 317 32.82 -26.37 -1.77
N GLY A 318 33.16 -25.42 -2.66
CA GLY A 318 32.70 -25.39 -4.05
C GLY A 318 31.26 -24.84 -4.25
N LYS A 319 30.56 -24.43 -3.18
CA LYS A 319 29.24 -23.80 -3.21
C LYS A 319 29.35 -22.32 -2.86
N TRP A 320 28.54 -21.48 -3.51
CA TRP A 320 28.41 -20.07 -3.13
C TRP A 320 27.74 -19.96 -1.77
N THR A 321 28.23 -19.06 -0.96
CA THR A 321 27.68 -18.73 0.38
C THR A 321 27.72 -17.22 0.55
N VAL A 322 26.64 -16.63 1.03
CA VAL A 322 26.58 -15.21 1.40
C VAL A 322 27.49 -14.99 2.61
N VAL A 323 28.48 -14.12 2.45
CA VAL A 323 29.45 -13.75 3.50
C VAL A 323 29.29 -12.31 3.95
N GLY A 324 28.58 -11.48 3.17
CA GLY A 324 28.22 -10.12 3.52
C GLY A 324 27.00 -9.71 2.73
N LYS A 325 26.23 -8.78 3.28
CA LYS A 325 25.07 -8.18 2.62
C LYS A 325 24.78 -6.80 3.20
N SER A 326 24.29 -5.91 2.36
CA SER A 326 23.90 -4.56 2.71
C SER A 326 22.80 -4.07 1.78
N SER A 327 22.11 -3.03 2.15
CA SER A 327 21.18 -2.34 1.24
C SER A 327 21.23 -0.82 1.41
N THR A 328 20.82 -0.13 0.35
CA THR A 328 20.65 1.33 0.33
C THR A 328 19.42 1.70 -0.47
N LEU A 329 18.85 2.86 -0.19
CA LEU A 329 17.80 3.47 -1.00
C LEU A 329 18.40 4.58 -1.88
N LEU A 330 18.18 4.49 -3.19
CA LEU A 330 18.55 5.55 -4.12
C LEU A 330 17.32 6.42 -4.39
N ASN A 331 17.51 7.75 -4.25
CA ASN A 331 16.43 8.70 -4.51
C ASN A 331 16.33 8.99 -6.01
N THR A 332 15.12 8.86 -6.56
CA THR A 332 14.84 9.06 -7.99
C THR A 332 14.83 10.53 -8.41
N ASN A 333 14.71 11.48 -7.47
CA ASN A 333 14.82 12.91 -7.76
C ASN A 333 16.24 13.35 -8.19
N THR A 334 17.23 12.46 -8.05
CA THR A 334 18.63 12.71 -8.43
C THR A 334 18.92 12.48 -9.91
N VAL A 335 17.94 12.02 -10.67
CA VAL A 335 18.10 11.66 -12.09
C VAL A 335 16.95 12.19 -12.95
N ALA A 336 17.22 12.38 -14.23
CA ALA A 336 16.15 12.62 -15.22
C ALA A 336 15.39 11.32 -15.53
N GLU A 337 14.20 11.46 -16.09
CA GLU A 337 13.44 10.33 -16.64
C GLU A 337 14.18 9.67 -17.79
N ASP A 338 14.06 8.36 -17.91
CA ASP A 338 14.57 7.61 -19.07
C ASP A 338 13.75 7.99 -20.33
N PRO A 339 14.37 8.63 -21.34
CA PRO A 339 13.65 9.08 -22.53
C PRO A 339 12.99 7.94 -23.32
N LYS A 340 13.49 6.70 -23.19
CA LYS A 340 12.87 5.53 -23.83
C LYS A 340 11.54 5.20 -23.17
N ILE A 341 11.45 5.28 -21.84
CA ILE A 341 10.20 5.02 -21.12
C ILE A 341 9.23 6.18 -21.36
N VAL A 342 9.70 7.44 -21.32
CA VAL A 342 8.86 8.60 -21.66
C VAL A 342 8.24 8.45 -23.05
N ALA A 343 9.05 8.15 -24.06
CA ALA A 343 8.56 7.95 -25.43
C ALA A 343 7.58 6.77 -25.54
N LEU A 344 7.85 5.67 -24.82
CA LEU A 344 7.01 4.48 -24.80
C LEU A 344 5.63 4.73 -24.18
N MET A 345 5.56 5.61 -23.17
CA MET A 345 4.34 5.91 -22.41
C MET A 345 3.58 7.13 -22.93
N LYS A 346 4.10 7.83 -23.95
CA LYS A 346 3.55 9.09 -24.44
C LYS A 346 2.06 9.01 -24.76
N GLN A 347 1.65 8.02 -25.55
CA GLN A 347 0.24 7.87 -25.95
C GLN A 347 -0.67 7.67 -24.74
N GLN A 348 -0.30 6.75 -23.84
CA GLN A 348 -1.10 6.44 -22.64
C GLN A 348 -1.20 7.64 -21.71
N HIS A 349 -0.11 8.37 -21.56
CA HIS A 349 -0.06 9.61 -20.80
C HIS A 349 -0.99 10.68 -21.39
N GLU A 350 -0.85 11.01 -22.68
CA GLU A 350 -1.67 12.02 -23.37
C GLU A 350 -3.17 11.66 -23.33
N THR A 351 -3.52 10.39 -23.53
CA THR A 351 -4.89 9.89 -23.41
C THR A 351 -5.45 10.11 -22.01
N THR A 352 -4.66 9.78 -20.99
CA THR A 352 -5.08 9.97 -19.59
C THR A 352 -5.20 11.45 -19.24
N VAL A 353 -4.27 12.30 -19.68
CA VAL A 353 -4.34 13.75 -19.49
C VAL A 353 -5.62 14.31 -20.11
N LYS A 354 -5.97 13.89 -21.32
CA LYS A 354 -7.22 14.29 -21.97
C LYS A 354 -8.43 13.85 -21.15
N TYR A 355 -8.46 12.61 -20.68
CA TYR A 355 -9.54 12.06 -19.87
C TYR A 355 -9.74 12.85 -18.56
N VAL A 356 -8.68 13.06 -17.79
CA VAL A 356 -8.81 13.74 -16.49
C VAL A 356 -9.19 15.21 -16.61
N ASN A 357 -8.92 15.85 -17.75
CA ASN A 357 -9.32 17.23 -18.02
C ASN A 357 -10.72 17.36 -18.64
N THR A 358 -11.44 16.26 -18.86
CA THR A 358 -12.83 16.32 -19.34
C THR A 358 -13.69 17.02 -18.29
N VAL A 359 -14.35 18.10 -18.66
CA VAL A 359 -15.30 18.82 -17.80
C VAL A 359 -16.58 17.99 -17.70
N VAL A 360 -17.03 17.74 -16.46
CA VAL A 360 -18.22 16.92 -16.15
C VAL A 360 -19.38 17.75 -15.60
N ALA A 361 -19.11 18.93 -15.02
CA ALA A 361 -20.15 19.83 -14.55
C ALA A 361 -19.65 21.27 -14.40
N GLN A 362 -20.57 22.19 -14.05
CA GLN A 362 -20.28 23.55 -13.64
C GLN A 362 -20.66 23.74 -12.17
N SER A 363 -19.71 24.09 -11.31
CA SER A 363 -20.01 24.43 -9.92
C SER A 363 -20.37 25.90 -9.80
N LYS A 364 -21.44 26.21 -9.07
CA LYS A 364 -21.87 27.58 -8.88
C LYS A 364 -20.93 28.40 -7.99
N GLU A 365 -20.24 27.73 -7.07
CA GLU A 365 -19.25 28.35 -6.20
C GLU A 365 -18.06 27.40 -5.95
N GLN A 366 -17.00 27.91 -5.35
CA GLN A 366 -15.86 27.09 -4.96
C GLN A 366 -16.19 26.24 -3.73
N LEU A 367 -15.94 24.93 -3.82
CA LEU A 367 -16.04 24.01 -2.69
C LEU A 367 -14.65 23.50 -2.31
N SER A 368 -14.34 23.48 -1.02
CA SER A 368 -13.01 23.08 -0.51
C SER A 368 -13.11 22.03 0.59
N ALA A 369 -12.23 21.04 0.54
CA ALA A 369 -12.11 20.00 1.56
C ALA A 369 -11.10 20.36 2.68
N ALA A 370 -10.50 21.54 2.67
CA ALA A 370 -9.42 21.89 3.59
C ALA A 370 -9.84 21.84 5.07
N GLU A 371 -11.08 22.16 5.38
CA GLU A 371 -11.64 22.16 6.74
C GLU A 371 -12.41 20.87 7.07
N SER A 372 -12.63 19.96 6.10
CA SER A 372 -13.44 18.75 6.29
C SER A 372 -13.00 17.83 7.44
N PRO A 373 -11.73 17.80 7.89
CA PRO A 373 -11.37 17.02 9.06
C PRO A 373 -11.96 17.52 10.39
N TYR A 374 -12.43 18.78 10.47
CA TYR A 374 -12.92 19.36 11.72
C TYR A 374 -14.18 20.23 11.58
N LYS A 375 -14.67 20.41 10.36
CA LYS A 375 -15.94 21.06 10.04
C LYS A 375 -16.73 20.24 9.03
N ASP A 376 -18.03 20.31 9.10
CA ASP A 376 -18.90 19.87 8.02
C ASP A 376 -18.71 20.76 6.79
N THR A 377 -18.61 20.16 5.61
CA THR A 377 -18.28 20.89 4.38
C THR A 377 -19.09 20.40 3.20
N ALA A 378 -19.61 21.33 2.40
CA ALA A 378 -20.42 21.04 1.22
C ALA A 378 -19.74 20.07 0.22
N ILE A 379 -18.41 20.05 0.13
CA ILE A 379 -17.71 19.13 -0.77
C ILE A 379 -17.81 17.67 -0.30
N VAL A 380 -17.87 17.41 1.01
CA VAL A 380 -18.12 16.06 1.59
C VAL A 380 -19.61 15.73 1.47
N ASP A 381 -20.50 16.70 1.68
CA ASP A 381 -21.94 16.53 1.48
C ASP A 381 -22.27 16.12 0.04
N TYR A 382 -21.51 16.61 -0.94
CA TYR A 382 -21.68 16.17 -2.33
C TYR A 382 -21.46 14.67 -2.49
N ILE A 383 -20.43 14.09 -1.85
CA ILE A 383 -20.23 12.63 -1.85
C ILE A 383 -21.45 11.94 -1.24
N GLN A 384 -21.90 12.42 -0.08
CA GLN A 384 -22.98 11.83 0.69
C GLN A 384 -24.32 11.92 -0.05
N LYS A 385 -24.60 13.06 -0.73
CA LYS A 385 -25.77 13.21 -1.61
C LYS A 385 -25.80 12.14 -2.69
N VAL A 386 -24.71 12.01 -3.46
CA VAL A 386 -24.65 11.06 -4.58
C VAL A 386 -24.80 9.62 -4.09
N GLN A 387 -24.16 9.26 -2.99
CA GLN A 387 -24.31 7.94 -2.37
C GLN A 387 -25.76 7.68 -1.93
N THR A 388 -26.38 8.65 -1.24
CA THR A 388 -27.77 8.56 -0.77
C THR A 388 -28.75 8.40 -1.94
N GLU A 389 -28.63 9.19 -2.98
CA GLU A 389 -29.51 9.13 -4.16
C GLU A 389 -29.35 7.82 -4.91
N THR A 390 -28.12 7.36 -5.08
CA THR A 390 -27.83 6.06 -5.73
C THR A 390 -28.47 4.90 -4.97
N VAL A 391 -28.33 4.88 -3.63
CA VAL A 391 -28.93 3.85 -2.79
C VAL A 391 -30.45 3.94 -2.77
N LYS A 392 -31.03 5.14 -2.59
CA LYS A 392 -32.48 5.35 -2.62
C LYS A 392 -33.10 4.80 -3.91
N LYS A 393 -32.53 5.18 -5.05
CA LYS A 393 -32.98 4.71 -6.36
C LYS A 393 -32.90 3.17 -6.48
N ALA A 394 -31.82 2.58 -5.96
CA ALA A 394 -31.66 1.11 -6.02
C ALA A 394 -32.61 0.35 -5.09
N LEU A 395 -33.12 0.98 -4.03
CA LEU A 395 -34.09 0.38 -3.11
C LEU A 395 -35.54 0.52 -3.54
N GLU A 396 -35.84 1.30 -4.60
CA GLU A 396 -37.21 1.43 -5.13
C GLU A 396 -37.82 0.06 -5.43
N GLY A 397 -39.01 -0.17 -4.89
CA GLY A 397 -39.71 -1.45 -5.05
C GLY A 397 -39.24 -2.61 -4.17
N THR A 398 -38.22 -2.40 -3.32
CA THR A 398 -37.77 -3.38 -2.33
C THR A 398 -38.49 -3.22 -0.98
N ALA A 399 -38.35 -4.21 -0.09
CA ALA A 399 -38.88 -4.14 1.27
C ALA A 399 -38.29 -3.01 2.11
N ASP A 400 -37.09 -2.55 1.77
CA ASP A 400 -36.35 -1.51 2.51
C ASP A 400 -36.56 -0.08 1.93
N ALA A 401 -37.37 0.09 0.89
CA ALA A 401 -37.62 1.36 0.21
C ALA A 401 -38.19 2.48 1.13
N SER A 402 -38.88 2.10 2.20
CA SER A 402 -39.47 3.04 3.16
C SER A 402 -38.53 3.47 4.28
N LEU A 403 -37.36 2.84 4.41
CA LEU A 403 -36.41 3.16 5.45
C LEU A 403 -35.64 4.46 5.11
N PRO A 404 -35.34 5.33 6.10
CA PRO A 404 -34.48 6.47 5.89
C PRO A 404 -33.08 6.00 5.42
N VAL A 405 -32.57 6.64 4.37
CA VAL A 405 -31.23 6.38 3.86
C VAL A 405 -30.29 7.48 4.36
N LEU A 406 -29.33 7.08 5.17
CA LEU A 406 -28.19 7.88 5.62
C LEU A 406 -26.98 7.58 4.76
N SER A 407 -25.97 8.44 4.81
CA SER A 407 -24.72 8.21 4.10
C SER A 407 -23.52 8.56 4.97
N ILE A 408 -22.42 7.78 4.82
CA ILE A 408 -21.14 8.12 5.43
C ILE A 408 -20.12 8.49 4.36
N ALA A 409 -19.32 9.50 4.67
CA ALA A 409 -18.09 9.82 3.95
C ALA A 409 -17.01 10.24 4.95
N ALA A 410 -15.75 10.10 4.54
CA ALA A 410 -14.61 10.58 5.31
C ALA A 410 -13.94 11.74 4.57
N PRO A 411 -13.14 12.58 5.24
CA PRO A 411 -12.31 13.59 4.57
C PRO A 411 -11.16 12.92 3.82
N PHE A 412 -11.45 12.30 2.67
CA PHE A 412 -10.50 11.52 1.87
C PHE A 412 -9.35 12.35 1.29
N SER A 413 -9.53 13.67 1.21
CA SER A 413 -8.53 14.63 0.75
C SER A 413 -8.68 15.95 1.50
N ARG A 414 -7.57 16.51 1.98
CA ARG A 414 -7.54 17.88 2.55
C ARG A 414 -7.28 18.95 1.50
N THR A 415 -6.96 18.55 0.28
CA THR A 415 -6.54 19.48 -0.79
C THR A 415 -7.49 19.52 -1.97
N ALA A 416 -8.55 18.72 -1.94
CA ALA A 416 -9.55 18.73 -2.99
C ALA A 416 -10.31 20.06 -3.03
N VAL A 417 -10.48 20.58 -4.23
CA VAL A 417 -11.22 21.81 -4.50
C VAL A 417 -12.03 21.61 -5.77
N PHE A 418 -13.34 21.89 -5.72
CA PHE A 418 -14.11 22.16 -6.93
C PHE A 418 -14.05 23.68 -7.17
N PRO A 419 -13.50 24.12 -8.31
CA PRO A 419 -13.49 25.54 -8.63
C PRO A 419 -14.91 26.07 -8.88
N ALA A 420 -15.14 27.36 -8.67
CA ALA A 420 -16.30 28.01 -9.26
C ALA A 420 -16.18 27.95 -10.80
N GLY A 421 -17.20 27.42 -11.48
CA GLY A 421 -17.17 27.15 -12.91
C GLY A 421 -16.87 25.69 -13.26
N PRO A 422 -16.04 25.39 -14.28
CA PRO A 422 -15.87 24.04 -14.79
C PRO A 422 -15.19 23.11 -13.78
N VAL A 423 -15.86 21.98 -13.50
CA VAL A 423 -15.35 20.87 -12.68
C VAL A 423 -15.04 19.70 -13.59
N SER A 424 -13.87 19.14 -13.48
CA SER A 424 -13.35 18.07 -14.33
C SER A 424 -13.31 16.70 -13.64
N VAL A 425 -13.04 15.64 -14.41
CA VAL A 425 -12.81 14.29 -13.88
C VAL A 425 -11.72 14.29 -12.81
N ARG A 426 -10.62 15.05 -13.00
CA ARG A 426 -9.53 15.12 -12.01
C ARG A 426 -9.97 15.73 -10.68
N ASP A 427 -10.87 16.70 -10.70
CA ASP A 427 -11.37 17.33 -9.48
C ASP A 427 -12.22 16.33 -8.68
N MET A 428 -13.06 15.53 -9.38
CA MET A 428 -13.80 14.42 -8.77
C MET A 428 -12.86 13.34 -8.22
N ALA A 429 -11.85 12.96 -9.00
CA ALA A 429 -10.86 11.97 -8.58
C ALA A 429 -9.99 12.47 -7.42
N GLY A 430 -9.69 13.77 -7.37
CA GLY A 430 -8.99 14.42 -6.27
C GLY A 430 -9.80 14.47 -4.98
N LEU A 431 -11.14 14.51 -5.08
CA LEU A 431 -12.04 14.46 -3.93
C LEU A 431 -12.17 13.03 -3.37
N TYR A 432 -12.38 12.04 -4.25
CA TYR A 432 -12.51 10.62 -3.87
C TYR A 432 -11.36 9.81 -4.46
N VAL A 433 -10.24 9.76 -3.75
CA VAL A 433 -8.97 9.21 -4.25
C VAL A 433 -8.92 7.67 -4.29
N TYR A 434 -9.85 6.99 -3.62
CA TYR A 434 -9.89 5.53 -3.51
C TYR A 434 -10.84 4.90 -4.54
N ASP A 435 -10.52 3.69 -5.00
CA ASP A 435 -11.37 2.93 -5.94
C ASP A 435 -12.39 2.05 -5.18
N ASN A 436 -13.08 2.65 -4.20
CA ASN A 436 -14.08 1.96 -3.40
C ASN A 436 -15.41 1.84 -4.15
N THR A 437 -16.12 0.71 -3.94
CA THR A 437 -17.49 0.53 -4.41
C THR A 437 -18.51 0.90 -3.35
N LEU A 438 -19.67 1.40 -3.79
CA LEU A 438 -20.79 1.75 -2.94
C LEU A 438 -21.56 0.50 -2.49
N MET A 439 -21.81 0.43 -1.19
CA MET A 439 -22.65 -0.56 -0.55
C MET A 439 -23.70 0.14 0.32
N ALA A 440 -24.71 -0.60 0.78
CA ALA A 440 -25.58 -0.12 1.84
C ALA A 440 -25.95 -1.27 2.80
N VAL A 441 -26.02 -0.92 4.08
CA VAL A 441 -26.33 -1.84 5.17
C VAL A 441 -27.44 -1.30 6.06
N LYS A 442 -28.09 -2.18 6.85
CA LYS A 442 -29.07 -1.74 7.87
C LYS A 442 -28.43 -1.63 9.23
N LEU A 443 -28.65 -0.49 9.90
CA LEU A 443 -28.27 -0.26 11.29
C LEU A 443 -29.47 0.22 12.10
N THR A 444 -29.48 -0.11 13.40
CA THR A 444 -30.40 0.49 14.37
C THR A 444 -29.84 1.83 14.89
N GLY A 445 -30.70 2.65 15.49
CA GLY A 445 -30.28 3.92 16.08
C GLY A 445 -29.21 3.75 17.18
N LYS A 446 -29.33 2.69 17.98
CA LYS A 446 -28.28 2.33 18.95
C LYS A 446 -26.94 2.02 18.28
N GLN A 447 -26.96 1.19 17.23
CA GLN A 447 -25.76 0.85 16.46
C GLN A 447 -25.15 2.08 15.77
N LEU A 448 -25.97 2.96 15.23
CA LEU A 448 -25.56 4.24 14.65
C LEU A 448 -24.82 5.10 15.68
N LYS A 449 -25.37 5.23 16.89
CA LYS A 449 -24.71 5.99 17.96
C LYS A 449 -23.37 5.39 18.35
N GLU A 450 -23.30 4.09 18.53
CA GLU A 450 -22.06 3.38 18.86
C GLU A 450 -21.00 3.52 17.73
N TYR A 451 -21.44 3.54 16.49
CA TYR A 451 -20.59 3.80 15.33
C TYR A 451 -20.02 5.22 15.35
N LEU A 452 -20.87 6.23 15.59
CA LEU A 452 -20.47 7.63 15.70
C LEU A 452 -19.48 7.87 16.86
N GLU A 453 -19.72 7.24 18.01
CA GLU A 453 -18.80 7.30 19.16
C GLU A 453 -17.42 6.73 18.81
N TYR A 454 -17.39 5.63 18.03
CA TYR A 454 -16.14 5.07 17.55
C TYR A 454 -15.44 5.99 16.53
N SER A 455 -16.18 6.60 15.61
CA SER A 455 -15.64 7.57 14.65
C SER A 455 -15.03 8.77 15.37
N ALA A 456 -15.68 9.26 16.41
CA ALA A 456 -15.26 10.42 17.19
C ALA A 456 -13.92 10.23 17.93
N LYS A 457 -13.37 8.99 18.02
CA LYS A 457 -12.01 8.76 18.53
C LYS A 457 -10.92 9.46 17.71
N TYR A 458 -11.25 9.89 16.49
CA TYR A 458 -10.39 10.66 15.60
C TYR A 458 -9.87 11.95 16.22
N PHE A 459 -10.62 12.54 17.19
CA PHE A 459 -10.24 13.77 17.85
C PHE A 459 -9.48 13.51 19.16
N ASN A 460 -8.48 14.33 19.42
CA ASN A 460 -7.89 14.42 20.76
C ASN A 460 -8.88 15.03 21.75
N GLN A 461 -8.84 14.60 23.00
CA GLN A 461 -9.65 15.22 24.05
C GLN A 461 -9.12 16.62 24.35
N LEU A 462 -10.01 17.62 24.34
CA LEU A 462 -9.66 19.01 24.57
C LEU A 462 -9.96 19.41 26.03
N ALA A 463 -8.93 19.86 26.73
CA ALA A 463 -9.11 20.39 28.09
C ALA A 463 -9.97 21.67 28.09
N PRO A 464 -10.65 22.02 29.22
CA PRO A 464 -11.59 23.14 29.26
C PRO A 464 -11.01 24.47 28.76
N ASP A 465 -9.75 24.77 29.10
CA ASP A 465 -9.11 26.06 28.80
C ASP A 465 -8.03 25.96 27.71
N ALA A 466 -7.89 24.79 27.04
CA ALA A 466 -6.90 24.62 25.99
C ALA A 466 -7.24 25.45 24.75
N PRO A 467 -6.26 26.02 24.05
CA PRO A 467 -6.49 26.67 22.76
C PRO A 467 -7.01 25.66 21.73
N VAL A 468 -7.86 26.12 20.82
CA VAL A 468 -8.37 25.30 19.72
C VAL A 468 -7.39 25.39 18.56
N ASP A 469 -6.68 24.29 18.29
CA ASP A 469 -5.81 24.13 17.13
C ASP A 469 -6.28 22.89 16.34
N PRO A 470 -6.83 23.07 15.12
CA PRO A 470 -7.30 21.95 14.30
C PRO A 470 -6.23 20.89 14.05
N ALA A 471 -4.95 21.27 13.88
CA ALA A 471 -3.86 20.35 13.65
C ALA A 471 -3.56 19.47 14.87
N ALA A 472 -3.66 20.04 16.08
CA ALA A 472 -3.50 19.30 17.32
C ALA A 472 -4.75 18.52 17.72
N LEU A 473 -5.93 18.93 17.24
CA LEU A 473 -7.21 18.32 17.58
C LEU A 473 -7.48 17.03 16.80
N THR A 474 -7.06 16.95 15.55
CA THR A 474 -7.32 15.83 14.62
C THR A 474 -6.27 14.72 14.69
N ASN A 475 -6.53 13.57 14.04
CA ASN A 475 -5.63 12.41 13.92
C ASN A 475 -5.15 11.83 15.28
N ALA A 476 -6.02 11.82 16.28
CA ALA A 476 -5.70 11.24 17.59
C ALA A 476 -5.15 9.81 17.45
N SER A 477 -4.06 9.52 18.17
CA SER A 477 -3.38 8.22 18.15
C SER A 477 -2.98 7.74 16.75
N GLY A 478 -2.73 8.68 15.82
CA GLY A 478 -2.37 8.36 14.44
C GLY A 478 -3.54 7.87 13.57
N THR A 479 -4.79 8.07 13.99
CA THR A 479 -5.97 7.71 13.19
C THR A 479 -5.98 8.53 11.90
N PRO A 480 -5.91 7.91 10.70
CA PRO A 480 -5.90 8.64 9.44
C PRO A 480 -7.28 9.21 9.11
N ASP A 481 -7.31 10.27 8.29
CA ASP A 481 -8.54 10.97 7.89
C ASP A 481 -9.59 10.04 7.28
N TYR A 482 -9.18 9.09 6.45
CA TYR A 482 -10.08 8.10 5.84
C TYR A 482 -10.72 7.11 6.84
N ASN A 483 -10.32 7.15 8.11
CA ASN A 483 -10.93 6.41 9.22
C ASN A 483 -11.71 7.33 10.18
N TYR A 484 -12.12 8.52 9.70
CA TYR A 484 -13.07 9.41 10.37
C TYR A 484 -14.32 9.55 9.52
N ASP A 485 -15.33 8.75 9.79
CA ASP A 485 -16.60 8.79 9.06
C ASP A 485 -17.54 9.86 9.62
N GLN A 486 -18.04 10.70 8.73
CA GLN A 486 -19.06 11.72 8.97
C GLN A 486 -20.39 11.23 8.39
N PHE A 487 -21.50 11.49 9.08
CA PHE A 487 -22.83 11.08 8.63
C PHE A 487 -23.64 12.26 8.09
N SER A 488 -24.36 12.02 7.00
CA SER A 488 -25.48 12.87 6.57
C SER A 488 -26.82 12.17 6.77
N GLY A 489 -27.91 12.97 6.80
CA GLY A 489 -29.27 12.50 7.05
C GLY A 489 -29.63 12.40 8.54
N VAL A 490 -28.70 12.64 9.44
CA VAL A 490 -28.89 12.85 10.88
C VAL A 490 -28.11 14.08 11.32
N THR A 491 -28.53 14.71 12.44
CA THR A 491 -27.77 15.80 13.07
C THR A 491 -27.24 15.37 14.42
N TYR A 492 -26.02 15.80 14.76
CA TYR A 492 -25.36 15.48 16.04
C TYR A 492 -24.22 16.43 16.37
N ASP A 493 -23.87 16.51 17.65
CA ASP A 493 -22.69 17.23 18.11
C ASP A 493 -21.63 16.24 18.61
N ILE A 494 -20.36 16.57 18.39
CA ILE A 494 -19.21 15.82 18.91
C ILE A 494 -18.55 16.67 20.01
N ASP A 495 -18.80 16.34 21.28
CA ASP A 495 -18.22 17.04 22.43
C ASP A 495 -16.81 16.51 22.73
N VAL A 496 -15.79 17.18 22.23
CA VAL A 496 -14.38 16.78 22.39
C VAL A 496 -13.82 17.06 23.78
N ALA A 497 -14.57 17.72 24.69
CA ALA A 497 -14.19 17.80 26.10
C ALA A 497 -14.42 16.46 26.82
N LYS A 498 -15.28 15.60 26.26
CA LYS A 498 -15.61 14.29 26.84
C LYS A 498 -14.64 13.20 26.40
N PRO A 499 -14.50 12.14 27.22
CA PRO A 499 -13.70 10.97 26.82
C PRO A 499 -14.34 10.25 25.62
N VAL A 500 -13.51 9.51 24.88
CA VAL A 500 -13.97 8.65 23.79
C VAL A 500 -15.06 7.70 24.28
N GLY A 501 -16.13 7.53 23.50
CA GLY A 501 -17.29 6.72 23.83
C GLY A 501 -18.41 7.49 24.57
N GLN A 502 -18.25 8.81 24.81
CA GLN A 502 -19.24 9.67 25.46
C GLN A 502 -19.37 11.03 24.77
N ARG A 503 -18.96 11.13 23.50
CA ARG A 503 -18.83 12.41 22.77
C ARG A 503 -20.06 12.81 21.98
N ILE A 504 -20.87 11.83 21.57
CA ILE A 504 -22.03 12.08 20.70
C ILE A 504 -23.21 12.58 21.53
N THR A 505 -23.67 13.77 21.19
CA THR A 505 -24.82 14.43 21.83
C THR A 505 -25.79 14.95 20.77
N GLY A 506 -27.07 15.12 21.14
CA GLY A 506 -28.09 15.70 20.26
C GLY A 506 -28.40 14.89 19.00
N LEU A 507 -28.09 13.57 18.97
CA LEU A 507 -28.34 12.73 17.80
C LEU A 507 -29.84 12.72 17.45
N SER A 508 -30.16 13.26 16.28
CA SER A 508 -31.55 13.39 15.81
C SER A 508 -31.68 13.13 14.30
N HIS A 509 -32.87 12.66 13.91
CA HIS A 509 -33.28 12.50 12.51
C HIS A 509 -34.55 13.32 12.27
N GLN A 510 -34.53 14.21 11.29
CA GLN A 510 -35.65 15.12 10.99
C GLN A 510 -36.17 15.90 12.24
N GLY A 511 -35.23 16.33 13.09
CA GLY A 511 -35.52 17.08 14.31
C GLY A 511 -36.09 16.27 15.48
N GLN A 512 -36.22 14.94 15.35
CA GLN A 512 -36.61 14.02 16.42
C GLN A 512 -35.43 13.20 16.93
N PRO A 513 -35.31 13.02 18.26
CA PRO A 513 -34.27 12.14 18.81
C PRO A 513 -34.31 10.74 18.18
N VAL A 514 -33.16 10.20 17.82
CA VAL A 514 -33.06 8.84 17.27
C VAL A 514 -33.35 7.82 18.37
N ALA A 515 -34.36 6.96 18.15
CA ALA A 515 -34.66 5.85 19.05
C ALA A 515 -33.69 4.68 18.83
N ASP A 516 -33.38 3.93 19.90
CA ASP A 516 -32.42 2.82 19.84
C ASP A 516 -32.78 1.73 18.82
N ASP A 517 -34.07 1.47 18.62
CA ASP A 517 -34.61 0.45 17.70
C ASP A 517 -34.97 0.99 16.32
N GLN A 518 -34.89 2.31 16.11
CA GLN A 518 -35.17 2.93 14.81
C GLN A 518 -34.22 2.36 13.74
N GLN A 519 -34.78 1.94 12.60
CA GLN A 519 -34.02 1.34 11.51
C GLN A 519 -33.62 2.38 10.46
N PHE A 520 -32.39 2.25 10.00
CA PHE A 520 -31.81 3.07 8.93
C PHE A 520 -31.12 2.18 7.89
N VAL A 521 -31.16 2.58 6.63
CA VAL A 521 -30.20 2.13 5.63
C VAL A 521 -29.04 3.13 5.62
N VAL A 522 -27.80 2.63 5.63
CA VAL A 522 -26.58 3.46 5.64
C VAL A 522 -25.78 3.14 4.38
N ALA A 523 -25.63 4.13 3.51
CA ALA A 523 -24.72 4.06 2.37
C ALA A 523 -23.27 4.15 2.87
N VAL A 524 -22.44 3.19 2.45
CA VAL A 524 -21.08 2.96 2.96
C VAL A 524 -20.19 2.43 1.85
N ASN A 525 -18.89 2.60 1.95
CA ASN A 525 -17.96 1.98 1.02
C ASN A 525 -17.64 0.51 1.38
N ASN A 526 -17.21 -0.27 0.37
CA ASN A 526 -16.84 -1.69 0.55
C ASN A 526 -15.70 -1.90 1.54
N TYR A 527 -14.71 -1.01 1.60
CA TYR A 527 -13.62 -1.08 2.57
C TYR A 527 -14.17 -1.07 4.00
N ARG A 528 -15.10 -0.14 4.30
CA ARG A 528 -15.72 -0.03 5.62
C ARG A 528 -16.58 -1.26 5.94
N GLN A 529 -17.44 -1.67 4.99
CA GLN A 529 -18.33 -2.80 5.19
C GLN A 529 -17.56 -4.11 5.43
N SER A 530 -16.41 -4.28 4.80
CA SER A 530 -15.54 -5.45 4.97
C SER A 530 -14.69 -5.44 6.25
N GLY A 531 -14.77 -4.39 7.09
CA GLY A 531 -14.07 -4.32 8.38
C GLY A 531 -12.92 -3.32 8.43
N GLY A 532 -12.65 -2.60 7.36
CA GLY A 532 -11.61 -1.57 7.32
C GLY A 532 -11.81 -0.52 8.41
N GLY A 533 -10.73 -0.21 9.16
CA GLY A 533 -10.75 0.71 10.28
C GLY A 533 -11.37 0.18 11.58
N GLY A 534 -11.89 -1.06 11.60
CA GLY A 534 -12.40 -1.74 12.79
C GLY A 534 -13.69 -1.15 13.38
N PHE A 535 -14.55 -0.53 12.56
CA PHE A 535 -15.79 0.08 13.00
C PHE A 535 -16.80 -0.97 13.53
N PRO A 536 -17.55 -0.68 14.60
CA PRO A 536 -18.48 -1.63 15.18
C PRO A 536 -19.68 -1.87 14.27
N HIS A 537 -20.31 -3.05 14.39
CA HIS A 537 -21.54 -3.50 13.74
C HIS A 537 -21.48 -3.65 12.22
N ILE A 538 -20.64 -2.91 11.51
CA ILE A 538 -20.69 -2.72 10.05
C ILE A 538 -20.48 -4.03 9.27
N THR A 539 -19.61 -4.92 9.75
CA THR A 539 -19.30 -6.21 9.08
C THR A 539 -20.39 -7.25 9.19
N THR A 540 -21.22 -7.15 10.24
CA THR A 540 -22.32 -8.08 10.52
C THR A 540 -23.68 -7.52 10.15
N ALA A 541 -23.74 -6.24 9.79
CA ALA A 541 -24.98 -5.58 9.38
C ALA A 541 -25.55 -6.20 8.09
N PRO A 542 -26.90 -6.38 7.98
CA PRO A 542 -27.50 -6.87 6.76
C PRO A 542 -27.21 -5.94 5.57
N VAL A 543 -26.58 -6.48 4.52
CA VAL A 543 -26.30 -5.75 3.28
C VAL A 543 -27.57 -5.71 2.44
N VAL A 544 -28.02 -4.52 2.05
CA VAL A 544 -29.22 -4.29 1.24
C VAL A 544 -28.91 -3.77 -0.17
N TYR A 545 -27.68 -3.28 -0.40
CA TYR A 545 -27.21 -2.85 -1.71
C TYR A 545 -25.72 -3.18 -1.89
N ASN A 546 -25.38 -3.80 -3.03
CA ASN A 546 -24.02 -4.10 -3.46
C ASN A 546 -23.98 -4.35 -4.98
N ALA A 547 -24.14 -3.32 -5.79
CA ALA A 547 -24.10 -3.42 -7.25
C ALA A 547 -22.69 -3.23 -7.84
N GLN A 548 -21.66 -3.18 -7.00
CA GLN A 548 -20.25 -2.94 -7.41
C GLN A 548 -20.05 -1.63 -8.20
N VAL A 549 -20.87 -0.61 -7.92
CA VAL A 549 -20.73 0.73 -8.49
C VAL A 549 -19.60 1.44 -7.75
N GLU A 550 -18.58 1.90 -8.46
CA GLU A 550 -17.51 2.69 -7.88
C GLU A 550 -18.00 4.09 -7.51
N ILE A 551 -17.70 4.53 -6.28
CA ILE A 551 -18.19 5.81 -5.76
C ILE A 551 -17.68 6.97 -6.62
N ARG A 552 -16.39 6.96 -7.00
CA ARG A 552 -15.83 7.98 -7.89
C ARG A 552 -16.59 8.07 -9.21
N GLN A 553 -16.91 6.92 -9.82
CA GLN A 553 -17.67 6.89 -11.07
C GLN A 553 -19.10 7.39 -10.85
N ALA A 554 -19.73 7.05 -9.73
CA ALA A 554 -21.06 7.58 -9.39
C ALA A 554 -21.04 9.11 -9.26
N LEU A 555 -19.99 9.71 -8.68
CA LEU A 555 -19.80 11.16 -8.60
C LEU A 555 -19.67 11.77 -9.99
N ILE A 556 -18.86 11.19 -10.87
CA ILE A 556 -18.65 11.65 -12.26
C ILE A 556 -19.97 11.55 -13.06
N ASP A 557 -20.66 10.44 -12.96
CA ASP A 557 -21.91 10.18 -13.68
C ASP A 557 -23.02 11.14 -13.23
N HIS A 558 -23.15 11.35 -11.91
CA HIS A 558 -24.10 12.29 -11.34
C HIS A 558 -23.81 13.72 -11.82
N ALA A 559 -22.55 14.18 -11.70
CA ALA A 559 -22.12 15.49 -12.16
C ALA A 559 -22.41 15.68 -13.67
N SER A 560 -22.09 14.68 -14.49
CA SER A 560 -22.33 14.71 -15.94
C SER A 560 -23.81 14.74 -16.30
N ALA A 561 -24.65 14.02 -15.53
CA ALA A 561 -26.09 13.97 -15.77
C ALA A 561 -26.79 15.27 -15.35
N THR A 562 -26.37 15.90 -14.24
CA THR A 562 -26.94 17.15 -13.75
C THR A 562 -26.37 18.39 -14.47
N GLY A 563 -25.11 18.30 -14.93
CA GLY A 563 -24.37 19.40 -15.55
C GLY A 563 -24.02 20.56 -14.62
N THR A 564 -24.58 20.57 -13.40
CA THR A 564 -24.40 21.66 -12.41
C THR A 564 -24.21 21.08 -11.01
N ILE A 565 -23.31 21.67 -10.24
CA ILE A 565 -23.11 21.43 -8.82
C ILE A 565 -23.49 22.70 -8.09
N ASP A 566 -24.64 22.68 -7.40
CA ASP A 566 -25.14 23.79 -6.61
C ASP A 566 -25.20 23.38 -5.13
N PRO A 567 -24.35 23.94 -4.26
CA PRO A 567 -24.39 23.62 -2.83
C PRO A 567 -25.75 23.89 -2.18
N ALA A 568 -26.53 24.81 -2.71
CA ALA A 568 -27.89 25.08 -2.19
C ALA A 568 -28.82 23.84 -2.27
N ASP A 569 -28.50 22.85 -3.12
CA ASP A 569 -29.29 21.64 -3.30
C ASP A 569 -28.91 20.50 -2.32
N PHE A 570 -27.79 20.62 -1.57
CA PHE A 570 -27.29 19.51 -0.77
C PHE A 570 -26.47 19.87 0.47
N ALA A 571 -25.93 21.09 0.57
CA ALA A 571 -25.09 21.46 1.70
C ALA A 571 -25.95 21.65 2.96
N GLU A 572 -25.70 20.86 3.97
CA GLU A 572 -26.36 20.91 5.26
C GLU A 572 -25.32 20.78 6.37
N VAL A 573 -25.47 21.51 7.46
CA VAL A 573 -24.63 21.32 8.65
C VAL A 573 -25.21 20.16 9.46
N ASN A 574 -24.70 18.97 9.22
CA ASN A 574 -25.13 17.73 9.87
C ASN A 574 -24.47 17.53 11.25
N TRP A 575 -23.25 18.03 11.42
CA TRP A 575 -22.50 17.85 12.66
C TRP A 575 -21.60 19.06 12.97
N LYS A 576 -21.24 19.19 14.24
CA LYS A 576 -20.28 20.20 14.70
C LYS A 576 -19.47 19.69 15.89
N LEU A 577 -18.26 20.23 16.04
CA LEU A 577 -17.45 20.03 17.24
C LEU A 577 -17.87 21.00 18.32
N THR A 578 -18.00 20.48 19.55
CA THR A 578 -18.34 21.28 20.72
C THR A 578 -17.36 21.04 21.86
N ARG A 579 -17.30 21.99 22.79
CA ARG A 579 -16.65 21.87 24.10
C ARG A 579 -17.68 22.18 25.17
N ASN A 580 -18.08 21.17 25.94
CA ASN A 580 -19.15 21.30 26.93
C ASN A 580 -20.44 21.91 26.34
N GLY A 581 -20.79 21.49 25.12
CA GLY A 581 -21.97 21.97 24.39
C GLY A 581 -21.81 23.31 23.63
N ALA A 582 -20.71 24.03 23.80
CA ALA A 582 -20.43 25.26 23.04
C ALA A 582 -19.69 24.92 21.72
N PRO A 583 -20.13 25.43 20.54
CA PRO A 583 -19.42 25.21 19.28
C PRO A 583 -17.96 25.70 19.33
N LEU A 584 -17.07 24.99 18.64
CA LEU A 584 -15.65 25.35 18.56
C LEU A 584 -15.30 26.19 17.34
N PHE A 585 -16.10 26.10 16.26
CA PHE A 585 -15.85 26.75 14.97
C PHE A 585 -17.13 27.39 14.45
#